data_ee2d7060c0ebff85aea33f270da9a8fd
#
_entry.id   ee2d7060c0ebff85aea33f270da9a8fd
#
_cell.length_a   1.000
_cell.length_b   1.000
_cell.length_c   1.000
_cell.angle_alpha   90.00
_cell.angle_beta   90.00
_cell.angle_gamma   90.00
#
_symmetry.space_group_name_H-M   'P 1'
#
loop_
_entity.id
_entity.type
_entity.pdbx_description
1 polymer ?
#
loop_
_entity_poly.entity_id
_entity_poly.type
_entity_poly.pdbx_seq_one_letter_code
_entity_poly.pdbx_strand_id
1 'polypeptide(L)'
;MEGQSMESYREDREAGSIGIGAMIVFIALILVAAVASTIIIKTAEELQQNAEQTSSDTRQQISGKVSIVDVIAASTGTDITGTTNIATFDVIFRISSGSTGIYPADISYYVTCEISASLGMAVDSSTLPAKDLNTEVAIGSTTELTAGTTYFGTVTLGSTDTTNDETLDGNDADPGCAAKATTGSSLNMRIVVDGGGETLTELKVDSVTLGTSMM
;
A
#
# COMPACT_ATOMS: atom_id res chain seq x y z
N MET A 1 94.13 -16.75 -3.33
CA MET A 1 92.98 -17.12 -2.43
C MET A 1 91.98 -15.97 -2.24
N GLU A 2 92.09 -14.83 -2.94
CA GLU A 2 91.18 -13.68 -2.81
C GLU A 2 89.96 -13.68 -3.74
N GLY A 3 89.93 -14.50 -4.80
CA GLY A 3 88.81 -14.57 -5.74
C GLY A 3 87.54 -15.26 -5.22
N GLN A 4 87.66 -16.24 -4.33
CA GLN A 4 86.54 -17.04 -3.82
C GLN A 4 85.70 -16.29 -2.76
N SER A 5 86.29 -15.38 -2.02
CA SER A 5 85.56 -14.63 -1.00
C SER A 5 84.68 -13.54 -1.57
N MET A 6 84.98 -12.98 -2.72
CA MET A 6 84.17 -11.97 -3.40
C MET A 6 82.96 -12.57 -4.14
N GLU A 7 83.05 -13.76 -4.60
CA GLU A 7 81.94 -14.45 -5.28
C GLU A 7 80.85 -14.85 -4.28
N SER A 8 81.22 -15.41 -3.11
CA SER A 8 80.29 -15.75 -2.06
C SER A 8 79.56 -14.51 -1.49
N TYR A 9 80.23 -13.37 -1.38
CA TYR A 9 79.64 -12.10 -0.95
C TYR A 9 78.63 -11.53 -1.96
N ARG A 10 78.80 -11.80 -3.26
CA ARG A 10 77.87 -11.41 -4.30
C ARG A 10 76.63 -12.31 -4.30
N GLU A 11 76.79 -13.62 -4.18
CA GLU A 11 75.67 -14.57 -4.10
C GLU A 11 74.78 -14.30 -2.88
N ASP A 12 75.38 -14.02 -1.71
CA ASP A 12 74.63 -13.71 -0.48
C ASP A 12 73.83 -12.40 -0.63
N ARG A 13 74.36 -11.39 -1.33
CA ARG A 13 73.64 -10.12 -1.58
C ARG A 13 72.53 -10.27 -2.60
N GLU A 14 72.72 -11.11 -3.63
CA GLU A 14 71.66 -11.38 -4.59
C GLU A 14 70.54 -12.23 -3.97
N ALA A 15 70.85 -13.25 -3.17
CA ALA A 15 69.89 -14.02 -2.41
C ALA A 15 69.10 -13.16 -1.40
N GLY A 16 69.80 -12.26 -0.71
CA GLY A 16 69.12 -11.30 0.20
C GLY A 16 68.19 -10.32 -0.53
N SER A 17 68.58 -9.82 -1.69
CA SER A 17 67.78 -8.93 -2.51
C SER A 17 66.51 -9.60 -3.04
N ILE A 18 66.60 -10.87 -3.50
CA ILE A 18 65.47 -11.66 -3.93
C ILE A 18 64.50 -11.96 -2.78
N GLY A 19 65.02 -12.24 -1.59
CA GLY A 19 64.22 -12.48 -0.38
C GLY A 19 63.43 -11.22 0.07
N ILE A 20 64.07 -10.03 0.05
CA ILE A 20 63.40 -8.80 0.35
C ILE A 20 62.31 -8.47 -0.69
N GLY A 21 62.57 -8.64 -1.98
CA GLY A 21 61.58 -8.47 -3.04
C GLY A 21 60.36 -9.39 -2.90
N ALA A 22 60.61 -10.64 -2.55
CA ALA A 22 59.52 -11.60 -2.30
C ALA A 22 58.68 -11.22 -1.07
N MET A 23 59.30 -10.73 0.00
CA MET A 23 58.57 -10.23 1.19
C MET A 23 57.70 -9.03 0.88
N ILE A 24 58.20 -8.07 0.10
CA ILE A 24 57.42 -6.88 -0.30
C ILE A 24 56.18 -7.27 -1.12
N VAL A 25 56.35 -8.20 -2.10
CA VAL A 25 55.23 -8.69 -2.88
C VAL A 25 54.20 -9.45 -2.01
N PHE A 26 54.71 -10.25 -1.06
CA PHE A 26 53.82 -10.99 -0.16
C PHE A 26 53.00 -10.06 0.74
N ILE A 27 53.61 -9.03 1.32
CA ILE A 27 52.93 -8.03 2.12
C ILE A 27 51.93 -7.26 1.25
N ALA A 28 52.29 -6.89 0.02
CA ALA A 28 51.39 -6.19 -0.89
C ALA A 28 50.15 -7.04 -1.24
N LEU A 29 50.34 -8.34 -1.47
CA LEU A 29 49.23 -9.26 -1.72
C LEU A 29 48.30 -9.40 -0.52
N ILE A 30 48.84 -9.48 0.70
CA ILE A 30 48.06 -9.53 1.94
C ILE A 30 47.23 -8.24 2.11
N LEU A 31 47.84 -7.08 1.87
CA LEU A 31 47.13 -5.81 1.97
C LEU A 31 46.00 -5.70 0.94
N VAL A 32 46.24 -6.06 -0.32
CA VAL A 32 45.21 -6.06 -1.36
C VAL A 32 44.10 -7.05 -1.01
N ALA A 33 44.44 -8.26 -0.56
CA ALA A 33 43.45 -9.25 -0.15
C ALA A 33 42.61 -8.78 1.04
N ALA A 34 43.22 -8.11 2.03
CA ALA A 34 42.51 -7.56 3.18
C ALA A 34 41.53 -6.46 2.78
N VAL A 35 41.94 -5.52 1.92
CA VAL A 35 41.07 -4.45 1.41
C VAL A 35 39.95 -5.02 0.55
N ALA A 36 40.25 -5.96 -0.34
CA ALA A 36 39.24 -6.61 -1.17
C ALA A 36 38.19 -7.35 -0.31
N SER A 37 38.64 -8.07 0.73
CA SER A 37 37.74 -8.77 1.64
C SER A 37 36.80 -7.84 2.39
N THR A 38 37.31 -6.71 2.88
CA THR A 38 36.47 -5.71 3.58
C THR A 38 35.43 -5.08 2.69
N ILE A 39 35.76 -4.80 1.43
CA ILE A 39 34.81 -4.26 0.45
C ILE A 39 33.72 -5.31 0.14
N ILE A 40 34.11 -6.56 -0.10
CA ILE A 40 33.16 -7.64 -0.39
C ILE A 40 32.18 -7.85 0.77
N ILE A 41 32.69 -7.88 2.00
CA ILE A 41 31.84 -8.05 3.20
C ILE A 41 30.88 -6.88 3.30
N LYS A 42 31.36 -5.65 3.17
CA LYS A 42 30.53 -4.45 3.26
C LYS A 42 29.45 -4.40 2.18
N THR A 43 29.78 -4.72 0.94
CA THR A 43 28.79 -4.78 -0.13
C THR A 43 27.78 -5.92 0.07
N ALA A 44 28.21 -7.05 0.62
CA ALA A 44 27.31 -8.16 0.96
C ALA A 44 26.34 -7.78 2.07
N GLU A 45 26.78 -7.07 3.11
CA GLU A 45 25.94 -6.56 4.20
C GLU A 45 24.91 -5.55 3.66
N GLU A 46 25.32 -4.61 2.81
CA GLU A 46 24.42 -3.64 2.19
C GLU A 46 23.38 -4.32 1.30
N LEU A 47 23.77 -5.32 0.52
CA LEU A 47 22.84 -6.10 -0.31
C LEU A 47 21.86 -6.91 0.54
N GLN A 48 22.32 -7.49 1.64
CA GLN A 48 21.46 -8.23 2.56
C GLN A 48 20.42 -7.31 3.19
N GLN A 49 20.82 -6.14 3.71
CA GLN A 49 19.90 -5.16 4.30
C GLN A 49 18.85 -4.70 3.29
N ASN A 50 19.27 -4.38 2.06
CA ASN A 50 18.34 -3.99 1.00
C ASN A 50 17.37 -5.13 0.64
N ALA A 51 17.84 -6.37 0.59
CA ALA A 51 16.99 -7.53 0.33
C ALA A 51 15.98 -7.79 1.45
N GLU A 52 16.41 -7.67 2.71
CA GLU A 52 15.53 -7.78 3.89
C GLU A 52 14.46 -6.70 3.89
N GLN A 53 14.83 -5.45 3.64
CA GLN A 53 13.89 -4.34 3.55
C GLN A 53 12.89 -4.54 2.41
N THR A 54 13.36 -4.85 1.20
CA THR A 54 12.48 -5.13 0.04
C THR A 54 11.53 -6.30 0.32
N SER A 55 12.02 -7.35 0.99
CA SER A 55 11.17 -8.48 1.38
C SER A 55 10.11 -8.10 2.40
N SER A 56 10.48 -7.26 3.38
CA SER A 56 9.55 -6.74 4.39
C SER A 56 8.47 -5.87 3.75
N ASP A 57 8.86 -4.90 2.93
CA ASP A 57 7.94 -4.00 2.24
C ASP A 57 6.99 -4.76 1.30
N THR A 58 7.52 -5.74 0.56
CA THR A 58 6.69 -6.59 -0.30
C THR A 58 5.68 -7.42 0.50
N ARG A 59 6.09 -7.97 1.64
CA ARG A 59 5.17 -8.69 2.53
C ARG A 59 4.09 -7.77 3.08
N GLN A 60 4.42 -6.55 3.46
CA GLN A 60 3.46 -5.57 3.95
C GLN A 60 2.46 -5.20 2.86
N GLN A 61 2.90 -4.94 1.63
CA GLN A 61 2.02 -4.67 0.49
C GLN A 61 1.08 -5.83 0.15
N ILE A 62 1.54 -7.07 0.25
CA ILE A 62 0.73 -8.25 -0.04
C ILE A 62 -0.22 -8.57 1.12
N SER A 63 0.23 -8.47 2.36
CA SER A 63 -0.56 -8.81 3.54
C SER A 63 -1.45 -7.68 4.03
N GLY A 64 -1.04 -6.42 3.86
CA GLY A 64 -1.80 -5.24 4.26
C GLY A 64 -3.01 -4.98 3.37
N LYS A 65 -3.90 -5.97 3.25
CA LYS A 65 -5.06 -5.93 2.36
C LYS A 65 -6.37 -6.10 3.14
N VAL A 66 -7.36 -5.34 2.72
CA VAL A 66 -8.75 -5.47 3.18
C VAL A 66 -9.53 -6.28 2.15
N SER A 67 -10.27 -7.29 2.59
CA SER A 67 -11.20 -8.06 1.76
C SER A 67 -12.62 -7.61 2.06
N ILE A 68 -13.37 -7.22 1.04
CA ILE A 68 -14.79 -6.88 1.17
C ILE A 68 -15.56 -8.20 1.27
N VAL A 69 -16.46 -8.28 2.25
CA VAL A 69 -17.32 -9.44 2.49
C VAL A 69 -18.71 -9.18 1.90
N ASP A 70 -19.25 -7.99 2.16
CA ASP A 70 -20.55 -7.57 1.65
C ASP A 70 -20.67 -6.05 1.72
N VAL A 71 -21.58 -5.48 0.94
CA VAL A 71 -21.93 -4.07 0.96
C VAL A 71 -23.44 -3.95 1.02
N ILE A 72 -23.94 -3.25 2.04
CA ILE A 72 -25.37 -3.22 2.37
C ILE A 72 -25.87 -1.78 2.37
N ALA A 73 -27.02 -1.52 1.73
CA ALA A 73 -27.65 -0.21 1.76
C ALA A 73 -28.06 0.16 3.20
N ALA A 74 -27.49 1.26 3.73
CA ALA A 74 -27.69 1.69 5.12
C ALA A 74 -28.68 2.84 5.24
N SER A 75 -28.66 3.81 4.32
CA SER A 75 -29.68 4.87 4.26
C SER A 75 -30.02 5.25 2.83
N THR A 76 -31.23 5.75 2.65
CA THR A 76 -31.71 6.29 1.38
C THR A 76 -31.81 7.79 1.48
N GLY A 77 -31.55 8.46 0.37
CA GLY A 77 -31.84 9.85 0.12
C GLY A 77 -32.94 9.98 -0.92
N THR A 78 -33.32 11.20 -1.18
CA THR A 78 -34.20 11.55 -2.30
C THR A 78 -33.53 12.69 -3.00
N ASP A 79 -33.31 12.56 -4.29
CA ASP A 79 -32.81 13.69 -5.07
C ASP A 79 -33.95 14.71 -5.28
N ILE A 80 -33.63 15.84 -5.84
CA ILE A 80 -34.59 16.92 -6.08
C ILE A 80 -35.71 16.54 -7.08
N THR A 81 -35.47 15.55 -7.94
CA THR A 81 -36.47 15.01 -8.88
C THR A 81 -37.45 14.06 -8.20
N GLY A 82 -37.29 13.80 -6.90
CA GLY A 82 -38.10 12.86 -6.14
C GLY A 82 -37.67 11.39 -6.33
N THR A 83 -36.53 11.14 -6.99
CA THR A 83 -36.00 9.78 -7.17
C THR A 83 -35.28 9.31 -5.91
N THR A 84 -35.68 8.14 -5.39
CA THR A 84 -35.00 7.53 -4.22
C THR A 84 -33.66 6.96 -4.65
N ASN A 85 -32.63 7.33 -3.93
CA ASN A 85 -31.27 6.87 -4.12
C ASN A 85 -30.68 6.31 -2.82
N ILE A 86 -29.53 5.67 -2.90
CA ILE A 86 -28.74 5.27 -1.72
C ILE A 86 -27.85 6.45 -1.34
N ALA A 87 -28.02 6.96 -0.11
CA ALA A 87 -27.19 8.03 0.43
C ALA A 87 -25.98 7.49 1.19
N THR A 88 -26.16 6.40 1.95
CA THR A 88 -25.05 5.73 2.64
C THR A 88 -25.17 4.21 2.50
N PHE A 89 -24.05 3.54 2.51
CA PHE A 89 -24.01 2.07 2.58
C PHE A 89 -22.93 1.62 3.58
N ASP A 90 -23.16 0.48 4.19
CA ASP A 90 -22.23 -0.13 5.10
C ASP A 90 -21.41 -1.18 4.36
N VAL A 91 -20.10 -1.04 4.44
CA VAL A 91 -19.15 -2.00 3.90
C VAL A 91 -18.72 -2.94 5.00
N ILE A 92 -19.03 -4.21 4.85
CA ILE A 92 -18.53 -5.28 5.72
C ILE A 92 -17.21 -5.74 5.12
N PHE A 93 -16.14 -5.57 5.89
CA PHE A 93 -14.81 -5.89 5.42
C PHE A 93 -14.03 -6.69 6.45
N ARG A 94 -13.08 -7.45 5.97
CA ARG A 94 -12.21 -8.29 6.77
C ARG A 94 -10.75 -7.95 6.51
N ILE A 95 -9.98 -7.82 7.59
CA ILE A 95 -8.53 -7.66 7.49
C ILE A 95 -7.91 -9.00 7.09
N SER A 96 -7.06 -9.01 6.08
CA SER A 96 -6.38 -10.22 5.62
C SER A 96 -5.52 -10.84 6.71
N SER A 97 -5.49 -12.16 6.77
CA SER A 97 -4.63 -12.88 7.71
C SER A 97 -3.16 -12.58 7.42
N GLY A 98 -2.39 -12.25 8.46
CA GLY A 98 -0.99 -11.87 8.33
C GLY A 98 -0.74 -10.38 8.12
N SER A 99 -1.79 -9.57 8.05
CA SER A 99 -1.67 -8.10 8.09
C SER A 99 -1.31 -7.64 9.50
N THR A 100 -0.43 -6.68 9.60
CA THR A 100 -0.04 -6.03 10.86
C THR A 100 0.02 -4.52 10.66
N GLY A 101 -0.30 -3.75 11.70
CA GLY A 101 -0.17 -2.31 11.68
C GLY A 101 -1.21 -1.58 10.81
N ILE A 102 -2.39 -2.16 10.59
CA ILE A 102 -3.48 -1.49 9.87
C ILE A 102 -4.36 -0.77 10.89
N TYR A 103 -4.54 0.52 10.68
CA TYR A 103 -5.40 1.38 11.49
C TYR A 103 -6.57 1.90 10.66
N PRO A 104 -7.73 2.23 11.26
CA PRO A 104 -8.84 2.83 10.52
C PRO A 104 -8.46 4.11 9.77
N ALA A 105 -7.49 4.89 10.28
CA ALA A 105 -7.00 6.09 9.62
C ALA A 105 -6.27 5.81 8.30
N ASP A 106 -5.70 4.61 8.14
CA ASP A 106 -4.94 4.20 6.95
C ASP A 106 -5.82 3.62 5.86
N ILE A 107 -7.12 3.40 6.14
CA ILE A 107 -8.06 2.84 5.18
C ILE A 107 -8.86 3.98 4.56
N SER A 108 -8.69 4.15 3.25
CA SER A 108 -9.44 5.12 2.45
C SER A 108 -10.32 4.42 1.43
N TYR A 109 -11.49 4.98 1.17
CA TYR A 109 -12.37 4.52 0.10
C TYR A 109 -12.48 5.56 -1.00
N TYR A 110 -12.70 5.08 -2.21
CA TYR A 110 -13.00 5.88 -3.40
C TYR A 110 -14.18 5.23 -4.11
N VAL A 111 -15.26 5.97 -4.25
CA VAL A 111 -16.42 5.53 -5.04
C VAL A 111 -16.47 6.37 -6.29
N THR A 112 -16.47 5.73 -7.44
CA THR A 112 -16.50 6.40 -8.74
C THR A 112 -17.78 6.07 -9.48
N CYS A 113 -18.38 7.07 -10.08
CA CYS A 113 -19.60 6.96 -10.88
C CYS A 113 -19.53 7.86 -12.11
N GLU A 114 -20.23 7.50 -13.15
CA GLU A 114 -20.44 8.36 -14.31
C GLU A 114 -21.70 9.21 -14.10
N ILE A 115 -21.53 10.53 -13.99
CA ILE A 115 -22.64 11.46 -13.78
C ILE A 115 -23.44 11.62 -15.09
N SER A 116 -22.79 12.09 -16.13
CA SER A 116 -23.35 12.22 -17.47
C SER A 116 -22.21 12.34 -18.50
N ALA A 117 -22.54 12.21 -19.78
CA ALA A 117 -21.57 12.40 -20.87
C ALA A 117 -20.98 13.83 -20.91
N SER A 118 -21.68 14.83 -20.34
CA SER A 118 -21.23 16.23 -20.30
C SER A 118 -20.47 16.58 -19.02
N LEU A 119 -20.83 16.01 -17.86
CA LEU A 119 -20.20 16.25 -16.57
C LEU A 119 -19.06 15.27 -16.25
N GLY A 120 -19.03 14.13 -16.95
CA GLY A 120 -17.98 13.14 -16.76
C GLY A 120 -18.17 12.24 -15.55
N MET A 121 -17.08 11.93 -14.87
CA MET A 121 -17.07 11.06 -13.69
C MET A 121 -16.95 11.87 -12.42
N ALA A 122 -17.70 11.46 -11.37
CA ALA A 122 -17.51 11.93 -10.02
C ALA A 122 -16.78 10.87 -9.17
N VAL A 123 -16.13 11.35 -8.11
CA VAL A 123 -15.39 10.53 -7.17
C VAL A 123 -15.69 10.97 -5.75
N ASP A 124 -16.33 10.12 -4.97
CA ASP A 124 -16.48 10.30 -3.54
C ASP A 124 -15.36 9.60 -2.80
N SER A 125 -14.67 10.28 -1.91
CA SER A 125 -13.56 9.72 -1.16
C SER A 125 -13.51 10.21 0.27
N SER A 126 -13.19 9.30 1.20
CA SER A 126 -12.92 9.61 2.59
C SER A 126 -12.17 8.46 3.25
N THR A 127 -11.83 8.63 4.52
CA THR A 127 -11.37 7.51 5.36
C THR A 127 -12.54 6.59 5.70
N LEU A 128 -12.31 5.28 5.67
CA LEU A 128 -13.32 4.29 6.03
C LEU A 128 -13.28 4.06 7.56
N PRO A 129 -14.29 4.53 8.32
CA PRO A 129 -14.34 4.27 9.74
C PRO A 129 -14.53 2.76 9.97
N ALA A 130 -13.89 2.21 10.99
CA ALA A 130 -14.08 0.83 11.39
C ALA A 130 -14.91 0.74 12.66
N LYS A 131 -15.91 -0.11 12.66
CA LYS A 131 -16.73 -0.47 13.82
C LYS A 131 -16.71 -1.98 14.00
N ASP A 132 -16.78 -2.42 15.22
CA ASP A 132 -16.93 -3.84 15.54
C ASP A 132 -18.30 -4.35 15.11
N LEU A 133 -18.33 -5.49 14.40
CA LEU A 133 -19.57 -6.03 13.82
C LEU A 133 -20.62 -6.45 14.88
N ASN A 134 -20.19 -6.82 16.08
CA ASN A 134 -21.09 -7.34 17.11
C ASN A 134 -21.59 -6.24 18.05
N THR A 135 -20.72 -5.28 18.37
CA THR A 135 -21.01 -4.25 19.40
C THR A 135 -21.38 -2.92 18.77
N GLU A 136 -21.18 -2.74 17.47
CA GLU A 136 -21.34 -1.49 16.70
C GLU A 136 -20.52 -0.31 17.25
N VAL A 137 -19.58 -0.61 18.15
CA VAL A 137 -18.72 0.40 18.74
C VAL A 137 -17.64 0.80 17.74
N ALA A 138 -17.48 2.10 17.55
CA ALA A 138 -16.45 2.64 16.69
C ALA A 138 -15.05 2.34 17.27
N ILE A 139 -14.16 1.88 16.41
CA ILE A 139 -12.77 1.65 16.76
C ILE A 139 -12.01 2.96 16.52
N GLY A 140 -11.21 3.34 17.50
CA GLY A 140 -10.42 4.58 17.39
C GLY A 140 -9.48 4.55 16.18
N SER A 141 -9.31 5.69 15.55
CA SER A 141 -8.47 5.82 14.33
C SER A 141 -7.02 5.36 14.52
N THR A 142 -6.53 5.34 15.76
CA THR A 142 -5.18 4.92 16.15
C THR A 142 -5.12 3.53 16.80
N THR A 143 -6.24 2.79 16.79
CA THR A 143 -6.30 1.42 17.33
C THR A 143 -6.07 0.43 16.20
N GLU A 144 -5.10 -0.45 16.34
CA GLU A 144 -4.77 -1.45 15.33
C GLU A 144 -5.93 -2.45 15.15
N LEU A 145 -6.29 -2.69 13.89
CA LEU A 145 -7.30 -3.66 13.51
C LEU A 145 -6.70 -5.08 13.53
N THR A 146 -7.39 -6.00 14.17
CA THR A 146 -6.91 -7.39 14.30
C THR A 146 -7.03 -8.14 12.98
N ALA A 147 -5.94 -8.75 12.54
CA ALA A 147 -5.90 -9.59 11.34
C ALA A 147 -6.92 -10.75 11.43
N GLY A 148 -7.59 -11.01 10.33
CA GLY A 148 -8.62 -12.05 10.24
C GLY A 148 -9.97 -11.71 10.88
N THR A 149 -10.11 -10.54 11.50
CA THR A 149 -11.37 -10.05 12.09
C THR A 149 -12.17 -9.28 11.05
N THR A 150 -13.50 -9.36 11.17
CA THR A 150 -14.45 -8.65 10.32
C THR A 150 -14.96 -7.41 11.02
N TYR A 151 -14.99 -6.32 10.30
CA TYR A 151 -15.45 -5.00 10.74
C TYR A 151 -16.48 -4.47 9.75
N PHE A 152 -17.17 -3.42 10.12
CA PHE A 152 -17.96 -2.67 9.15
C PHE A 152 -17.65 -1.17 9.24
N GLY A 153 -17.84 -0.49 8.12
CA GLY A 153 -17.66 0.94 8.03
C GLY A 153 -18.71 1.56 7.13
N THR A 154 -19.21 2.72 7.51
CA THR A 154 -20.22 3.44 6.74
C THR A 154 -19.55 4.35 5.72
N VAL A 155 -19.91 4.19 4.46
CA VAL A 155 -19.53 5.04 3.34
C VAL A 155 -20.68 6.01 3.07
N THR A 156 -20.38 7.29 2.97
CA THR A 156 -21.35 8.33 2.64
C THR A 156 -21.08 8.79 1.21
N LEU A 157 -22.11 8.75 0.39
CA LEU A 157 -22.05 9.29 -0.97
C LEU A 157 -22.35 10.79 -0.94
N GLY A 158 -21.61 11.55 -1.74
CA GLY A 158 -21.80 12.97 -1.87
C GLY A 158 -23.15 13.32 -2.53
N SER A 159 -23.72 14.44 -2.14
CA SER A 159 -24.88 14.99 -2.80
C SER A 159 -24.52 15.43 -4.21
N THR A 160 -25.47 15.33 -5.11
CA THR A 160 -25.27 15.57 -6.53
C THR A 160 -25.76 16.93 -6.99
N ASP A 161 -26.61 17.59 -6.22
CA ASP A 161 -27.16 18.89 -6.58
C ASP A 161 -27.04 19.85 -5.39
N THR A 162 -26.15 20.82 -5.52
CA THR A 162 -25.92 21.86 -4.50
C THR A 162 -26.66 23.16 -4.79
N THR A 163 -27.10 23.34 -6.02
CA THR A 163 -27.80 24.58 -6.45
C THR A 163 -29.32 24.47 -6.40
N ASN A 164 -29.84 23.23 -6.28
CA ASN A 164 -31.28 22.96 -6.21
C ASN A 164 -32.05 23.45 -7.46
N ASP A 165 -31.41 23.32 -8.63
CA ASP A 165 -31.96 23.74 -9.92
C ASP A 165 -32.46 22.57 -10.78
N GLU A 166 -32.51 21.35 -10.22
CA GLU A 166 -32.96 20.09 -10.84
C GLU A 166 -32.10 19.57 -11.98
N THR A 167 -30.91 20.12 -12.16
CA THR A 167 -29.96 19.67 -13.18
C THR A 167 -28.56 19.53 -12.62
N LEU A 168 -27.89 18.42 -12.92
CA LEU A 168 -26.47 18.27 -12.68
C LEU A 168 -25.74 19.03 -13.79
N ASP A 169 -25.34 20.25 -13.49
CA ASP A 169 -24.57 21.06 -14.42
C ASP A 169 -23.20 21.46 -13.84
N GLY A 170 -22.44 22.25 -14.56
CA GLY A 170 -21.13 22.69 -14.15
C GLY A 170 -21.13 23.70 -12.98
N ASN A 171 -22.30 24.09 -12.46
CA ASN A 171 -22.44 24.97 -11.29
C ASN A 171 -22.46 24.17 -9.98
N ASP A 172 -22.68 22.85 -10.05
CA ASP A 172 -22.59 22.00 -8.87
C ASP A 172 -21.16 21.95 -8.36
N ALA A 173 -20.98 22.41 -7.14
CA ALA A 173 -19.64 22.63 -6.57
C ALA A 173 -18.87 21.34 -6.34
N ASP A 174 -19.55 20.21 -6.24
CA ASP A 174 -18.93 18.90 -5.98
C ASP A 174 -19.95 17.78 -6.24
N PRO A 175 -20.22 17.42 -7.50
CA PRO A 175 -21.21 16.38 -7.82
C PRO A 175 -20.72 15.04 -7.28
N GLY A 176 -21.42 14.50 -6.29
CA GLY A 176 -21.15 13.17 -5.74
C GLY A 176 -21.94 12.06 -6.41
N CYS A 177 -21.71 10.83 -5.98
CA CYS A 177 -22.30 9.64 -6.60
C CYS A 177 -23.70 9.26 -6.07
N ALA A 178 -24.28 10.03 -5.13
CA ALA A 178 -25.58 9.68 -4.55
C ALA A 178 -26.71 9.60 -5.58
N ALA A 179 -26.82 10.57 -6.51
CA ALA A 179 -27.89 10.56 -7.53
C ALA A 179 -27.73 9.39 -8.53
N LYS A 180 -26.56 8.81 -8.65
CA LYS A 180 -26.33 7.63 -9.49
C LYS A 180 -26.52 6.31 -8.76
N ALA A 181 -26.65 6.33 -7.44
CA ALA A 181 -26.93 5.16 -6.63
C ALA A 181 -28.43 4.80 -6.64
N THR A 182 -29.03 4.68 -7.83
CA THR A 182 -30.43 4.34 -8.07
C THR A 182 -30.56 2.90 -8.55
N THR A 183 -31.77 2.35 -8.48
CA THR A 183 -32.05 0.98 -8.95
C THR A 183 -31.63 0.77 -10.41
N GLY A 184 -30.82 -0.25 -10.65
CA GLY A 184 -30.28 -0.62 -11.97
C GLY A 184 -28.95 0.02 -12.31
N SER A 185 -28.38 0.84 -11.43
CA SER A 185 -27.07 1.45 -11.64
C SER A 185 -25.92 0.60 -11.07
N SER A 186 -24.72 0.85 -11.55
CA SER A 186 -23.48 0.30 -10.98
C SER A 186 -22.50 1.41 -10.62
N LEU A 187 -21.81 1.22 -9.49
CA LEU A 187 -20.78 2.09 -8.98
C LEU A 187 -19.49 1.28 -8.81
N ASN A 188 -18.34 1.89 -9.03
CA ASN A 188 -17.06 1.25 -8.76
C ASN A 188 -16.52 1.75 -7.42
N MET A 189 -16.27 0.83 -6.50
CA MET A 189 -15.66 1.14 -5.21
C MET A 189 -14.26 0.56 -5.11
N ARG A 190 -13.32 1.38 -4.67
CA ARG A 190 -11.96 1.00 -4.37
C ARG A 190 -11.67 1.29 -2.91
N ILE A 191 -11.15 0.32 -2.19
CA ILE A 191 -10.61 0.50 -0.85
C ILE A 191 -9.10 0.39 -0.94
N VAL A 192 -8.40 1.37 -0.40
CA VAL A 192 -6.94 1.47 -0.39
C VAL A 192 -6.46 1.51 1.05
N VAL A 193 -5.48 0.70 1.37
CA VAL A 193 -4.78 0.71 2.66
C VAL A 193 -3.45 1.40 2.46
N ASP A 194 -3.16 2.45 3.23
CA ASP A 194 -1.88 3.14 3.15
C ASP A 194 -0.73 2.20 3.52
N GLY A 195 0.31 2.16 2.68
CA GLY A 195 1.40 1.20 2.80
C GLY A 195 1.03 -0.26 2.53
N GLY A 196 -0.22 -0.55 2.18
CA GLY A 196 -0.75 -1.89 1.91
C GLY A 196 -1.24 -2.07 0.48
N GLY A 197 -2.22 -2.96 0.32
CA GLY A 197 -2.84 -3.27 -0.97
C GLY A 197 -4.15 -2.51 -1.21
N GLU A 198 -4.68 -2.69 -2.40
CA GLU A 198 -5.99 -2.17 -2.78
C GLU A 198 -6.98 -3.30 -3.08
N THR A 199 -8.27 -3.02 -2.89
CA THR A 199 -9.36 -3.91 -3.25
C THR A 199 -10.37 -3.13 -4.07
N LEU A 200 -10.70 -3.63 -5.26
CA LEU A 200 -11.69 -3.07 -6.17
C LEU A 200 -12.93 -3.96 -6.16
N THR A 201 -14.12 -3.36 -6.12
CA THR A 201 -15.39 -4.04 -6.29
C THR A 201 -16.36 -3.19 -7.09
N GLU A 202 -17.22 -3.84 -7.85
CA GLU A 202 -18.35 -3.21 -8.53
C GLU A 202 -19.59 -3.38 -7.65
N LEU A 203 -20.24 -2.28 -7.33
CA LEU A 203 -21.48 -2.25 -6.56
C LEU A 203 -22.66 -2.15 -7.53
N LYS A 204 -23.58 -3.09 -7.45
CA LYS A 204 -24.81 -3.08 -8.24
C LYS A 204 -25.99 -2.71 -7.36
N VAL A 205 -26.69 -1.68 -7.74
CA VAL A 205 -27.89 -1.24 -7.01
C VAL A 205 -29.10 -1.94 -7.59
N ASP A 206 -29.37 -3.17 -7.15
CA ASP A 206 -30.58 -3.91 -7.60
C ASP A 206 -31.84 -3.35 -6.95
N SER A 207 -31.74 -2.81 -5.75
CA SER A 207 -32.84 -2.19 -5.01
C SER A 207 -32.32 -1.10 -4.07
N VAL A 208 -33.10 -0.05 -3.89
CA VAL A 208 -32.84 1.02 -2.91
C VAL A 208 -33.47 0.75 -1.53
N THR A 209 -33.91 -0.50 -1.26
CA THR A 209 -34.39 -0.89 0.06
C THR A 209 -33.25 -1.09 1.03
N LEU A 210 -33.43 -0.61 2.27
CA LEU A 210 -32.44 -0.75 3.32
C LEU A 210 -32.18 -2.24 3.63
N GLY A 211 -30.92 -2.58 3.85
CA GLY A 211 -30.49 -3.94 4.14
C GLY A 211 -30.30 -4.83 2.90
N THR A 212 -30.47 -4.32 1.68
CA THR A 212 -30.13 -5.07 0.45
C THR A 212 -28.64 -5.07 0.19
N SER A 213 -28.10 -6.24 -0.17
CA SER A 213 -26.72 -6.35 -0.64
C SER A 213 -26.58 -5.73 -2.04
N MET A 214 -25.44 -5.08 -2.27
CA MET A 214 -25.07 -4.40 -3.51
C MET A 214 -23.93 -5.15 -4.24
N MET A 215 -23.63 -6.37 -3.86
CA MET A 215 -22.59 -7.21 -4.48
C MET A 215 -23.19 -8.37 -5.24
#